data_8db3358e4fa914201c4473a100b6a91d
#
_entry.id   8db3358e4fa914201c4473a100b6a91d
#
_cell.length_a   1.000
_cell.length_b   1.000
_cell.length_c   1.000
_cell.angle_alpha   90.00
_cell.angle_beta   90.00
_cell.angle_gamma   90.00
#
_symmetry.space_group_name_H-M   'P 1'
#
loop_
_entity.id
_entity.type
_entity.pdbx_description
1 polymer ?
#
loop_
_entity_poly.entity_id
_entity_poly.type
_entity_poly.pdbx_seq_one_letter_code
_entity_poly.pdbx_strand_id
1 'polypeptide(L)'
;NEFLALSYYKSKKYKDALPYLKKVLDEHPENKELLFYMAISLSECNINDKALKIFAHLRPDPQFGPQSCLEAGKMHERQKNFQAAIQDYSIALKLQNVPDQILTQIKYRCASSYIALNDIQKGLDLLKQIQLSHAGYKDVDTLVARYQELNKNKNLQTYLMSGTSDFVALCRKFISTFYDNSFVKVEDVSVDSGHVEIICSIENQKWDTKEIFRFYRTQTVIGDMPVREFHSKMRDLRCDAGFCVTMGSISESAHKHAEGRPIDLIEKDQLSK
;
A
#
# COMPACT_ATOMS: atom_id res chain seq x y z
N ASN A 1 -44.19 -8.80 1.52
CA ASN A 1 -43.06 -7.89 1.82
C ASN A 1 -41.69 -8.57 1.59
N GLU A 2 -41.52 -9.83 2.01
CA GLU A 2 -40.27 -10.58 1.87
C GLU A 2 -39.87 -10.78 0.40
N PHE A 3 -40.79 -11.18 -0.46
CA PHE A 3 -40.52 -11.33 -1.90
C PHE A 3 -40.01 -10.02 -2.54
N LEU A 4 -40.59 -8.86 -2.18
CA LEU A 4 -40.18 -7.56 -2.69
C LEU A 4 -38.80 -7.17 -2.15
N ALA A 5 -38.53 -7.41 -0.85
CA ALA A 5 -37.23 -7.16 -0.23
C ALA A 5 -36.12 -7.94 -0.96
N LEU A 6 -36.32 -9.23 -1.18
CA LEU A 6 -35.38 -10.10 -1.89
C LEU A 6 -35.20 -9.72 -3.37
N SER A 7 -36.31 -9.36 -4.06
CA SER A 7 -36.28 -8.94 -5.45
C SER A 7 -35.46 -7.66 -5.64
N TYR A 8 -35.69 -6.65 -4.80
CA TYR A 8 -34.90 -5.42 -4.82
C TYR A 8 -33.42 -5.65 -4.47
N TYR A 9 -33.16 -6.46 -3.43
CA TYR A 9 -31.80 -6.83 -3.05
C TYR A 9 -31.07 -7.54 -4.21
N LYS A 10 -31.63 -8.58 -4.79
CA LYS A 10 -31.06 -9.32 -5.92
C LYS A 10 -30.86 -8.45 -7.16
N SER A 11 -31.71 -7.45 -7.37
CA SER A 11 -31.59 -6.45 -8.43
C SER A 11 -30.60 -5.32 -8.10
N LYS A 12 -29.88 -5.41 -6.97
CA LYS A 12 -28.95 -4.38 -6.44
C LYS A 12 -29.58 -3.00 -6.22
N LYS A 13 -30.92 -2.96 -6.09
CA LYS A 13 -31.66 -1.74 -5.72
C LYS A 13 -31.73 -1.62 -4.20
N TYR A 14 -30.56 -1.44 -3.58
CA TYR A 14 -30.38 -1.53 -2.14
C TYR A 14 -31.21 -0.50 -1.37
N LYS A 15 -31.30 0.73 -1.88
CA LYS A 15 -32.12 1.78 -1.27
C LYS A 15 -33.60 1.41 -1.21
N ASP A 16 -34.10 0.79 -2.27
CA ASP A 16 -35.49 0.37 -2.36
C ASP A 16 -35.76 -0.89 -1.52
N ALA A 17 -34.76 -1.75 -1.32
CA ALA A 17 -34.86 -2.95 -0.48
C ALA A 17 -35.01 -2.62 1.01
N LEU A 18 -34.35 -1.55 1.52
CA LEU A 18 -34.30 -1.20 2.95
C LEU A 18 -35.65 -1.13 3.65
N PRO A 19 -36.67 -0.42 3.13
CA PRO A 19 -37.98 -0.33 3.81
C PRO A 19 -38.72 -1.68 3.89
N TYR A 20 -38.56 -2.55 2.88
CA TYR A 20 -39.16 -3.87 2.89
C TYR A 20 -38.40 -4.83 3.81
N LEU A 21 -37.08 -4.82 3.79
CA LEU A 21 -36.27 -5.60 4.73
C LEU A 21 -36.58 -5.22 6.17
N LYS A 22 -36.72 -3.91 6.47
CA LYS A 22 -37.11 -3.47 7.80
C LYS A 22 -38.46 -4.02 8.24
N LYS A 23 -39.48 -3.93 7.39
CA LYS A 23 -40.83 -4.46 7.73
C LYS A 23 -40.82 -5.96 8.01
N VAL A 24 -40.05 -6.74 7.26
CA VAL A 24 -39.97 -8.18 7.48
C VAL A 24 -39.18 -8.50 8.74
N LEU A 25 -38.12 -7.74 9.02
CA LEU A 25 -37.32 -7.88 10.26
C LEU A 25 -38.06 -7.41 11.51
N ASP A 26 -39.03 -6.49 11.39
CA ASP A 26 -39.92 -6.11 12.52
C ASP A 26 -40.82 -7.31 12.93
N GLU A 27 -41.19 -8.20 11.97
CA GLU A 27 -41.94 -9.43 12.22
C GLU A 27 -41.05 -10.62 12.62
N HIS A 28 -39.84 -10.69 12.03
CA HIS A 28 -38.87 -11.79 12.20
C HIS A 28 -37.47 -11.25 12.54
N PRO A 29 -37.23 -10.68 13.72
CA PRO A 29 -35.97 -9.98 14.06
C PRO A 29 -34.74 -10.91 14.12
N GLU A 30 -34.93 -12.20 14.33
CA GLU A 30 -33.88 -13.22 14.43
C GLU A 30 -33.47 -13.83 13.08
N ASN A 31 -34.08 -13.40 11.96
CA ASN A 31 -33.78 -13.95 10.65
C ASN A 31 -32.42 -13.43 10.18
N LYS A 32 -31.37 -14.23 10.36
CA LYS A 32 -29.99 -13.89 10.09
C LYS A 32 -29.70 -13.61 8.61
N GLU A 33 -30.42 -14.28 7.70
CA GLU A 33 -30.30 -14.04 6.26
C GLU A 33 -30.80 -12.64 5.90
N LEU A 34 -31.94 -12.25 6.40
CA LEU A 34 -32.50 -10.91 6.17
C LEU A 34 -31.69 -9.84 6.86
N LEU A 35 -31.16 -10.12 8.06
CA LEU A 35 -30.20 -9.22 8.72
C LEU A 35 -28.94 -9.01 7.87
N PHE A 36 -28.41 -10.08 7.28
CA PHE A 36 -27.26 -9.98 6.39
C PHE A 36 -27.56 -9.12 5.16
N TYR A 37 -28.71 -9.34 4.50
CA TYR A 37 -29.14 -8.53 3.35
C TYR A 37 -29.38 -7.07 3.72
N MET A 38 -29.91 -6.82 4.92
CA MET A 38 -30.07 -5.48 5.47
C MET A 38 -28.72 -4.80 5.66
N ALA A 39 -27.73 -5.49 6.23
CA ALA A 39 -26.38 -4.96 6.45
C ALA A 39 -25.69 -4.62 5.12
N ILE A 40 -25.77 -5.50 4.12
CA ILE A 40 -25.25 -5.23 2.77
C ILE A 40 -25.94 -4.00 2.17
N SER A 41 -27.27 -3.93 2.24
CA SER A 41 -28.04 -2.82 1.67
C SER A 41 -27.69 -1.49 2.34
N LEU A 42 -27.49 -1.49 3.66
CA LEU A 42 -27.05 -0.32 4.43
C LEU A 42 -25.63 0.11 4.02
N SER A 43 -24.71 -0.86 3.88
CA SER A 43 -23.33 -0.60 3.46
C SER A 43 -23.27 0.04 2.07
N GLU A 44 -24.04 -0.49 1.12
CA GLU A 44 -24.10 0.05 -0.25
C GLU A 44 -24.78 1.43 -0.33
N CYS A 45 -25.62 1.75 0.67
CA CYS A 45 -26.22 3.08 0.85
C CYS A 45 -25.35 4.03 1.70
N ASN A 46 -24.11 3.65 2.04
CA ASN A 46 -23.18 4.41 2.90
C ASN A 46 -23.69 4.67 4.35
N ILE A 47 -24.63 3.86 4.84
CA ILE A 47 -25.11 3.92 6.23
C ILE A 47 -24.24 2.97 7.08
N ASN A 48 -22.98 3.31 7.19
CA ASN A 48 -21.91 2.44 7.66
C ASN A 48 -22.08 1.97 9.11
N ASP A 49 -22.42 2.85 10.04
CA ASP A 49 -22.51 2.52 11.47
C ASP A 49 -23.57 1.45 11.75
N LYS A 50 -24.72 1.52 11.06
CA LYS A 50 -25.78 0.53 11.21
C LYS A 50 -25.38 -0.79 10.58
N ALA A 51 -24.77 -0.77 9.40
CA ALA A 51 -24.26 -1.96 8.73
C ALA A 51 -23.26 -2.71 9.60
N LEU A 52 -22.24 -1.99 10.14
CA LEU A 52 -21.20 -2.57 11.01
C LEU A 52 -21.78 -3.20 12.28
N LYS A 53 -22.81 -2.59 12.88
CA LYS A 53 -23.50 -3.17 14.06
C LYS A 53 -24.15 -4.51 13.72
N ILE A 54 -24.84 -4.60 12.58
CA ILE A 54 -25.49 -5.84 12.15
C ILE A 54 -24.43 -6.90 11.79
N PHE A 55 -23.38 -6.54 11.06
CA PHE A 55 -22.27 -7.48 10.78
C PHE A 55 -21.62 -7.98 12.08
N ALA A 56 -21.41 -7.11 13.08
CA ALA A 56 -20.89 -7.51 14.38
C ALA A 56 -21.80 -8.51 15.10
N HIS A 57 -23.12 -8.34 15.01
CA HIS A 57 -24.09 -9.28 15.55
C HIS A 57 -24.04 -10.65 14.84
N LEU A 58 -23.77 -10.67 13.53
CA LEU A 58 -23.71 -11.89 12.74
C LEU A 58 -22.36 -12.63 12.83
N ARG A 59 -21.29 -12.02 13.37
CA ARG A 59 -19.95 -12.64 13.46
C ARG A 59 -19.93 -14.04 14.07
N PRO A 60 -20.66 -14.37 15.15
CA PRO A 60 -20.64 -15.71 15.74
C PRO A 60 -21.42 -16.74 14.95
N ASP A 61 -22.17 -16.35 13.93
CA ASP A 61 -22.97 -17.27 13.14
C ASP A 61 -22.09 -18.09 12.19
N PRO A 62 -22.22 -19.43 12.18
CA PRO A 62 -21.39 -20.29 11.35
C PRO A 62 -21.61 -20.11 9.84
N GLN A 63 -22.80 -19.71 9.43
CA GLN A 63 -23.15 -19.51 8.01
C GLN A 63 -22.84 -18.08 7.54
N PHE A 64 -23.26 -17.08 8.29
CA PHE A 64 -23.15 -15.66 7.89
C PHE A 64 -21.94 -14.95 8.48
N GLY A 65 -21.32 -15.50 9.55
CA GLY A 65 -20.19 -14.90 10.24
C GLY A 65 -18.99 -14.63 9.35
N PRO A 66 -18.48 -15.61 8.58
CA PRO A 66 -17.33 -15.41 7.71
C PRO A 66 -17.54 -14.29 6.69
N GLN A 67 -18.69 -14.28 6.04
CA GLN A 67 -19.04 -13.27 5.06
C GLN A 67 -19.28 -11.90 5.71
N SER A 68 -19.89 -11.86 6.90
CA SER A 68 -20.09 -10.61 7.66
C SER A 68 -18.77 -9.97 8.07
N CYS A 69 -17.81 -10.76 8.52
CA CYS A 69 -16.45 -10.25 8.82
C CYS A 69 -15.75 -9.76 7.55
N LEU A 70 -15.91 -10.47 6.43
CA LEU A 70 -15.33 -10.03 5.16
C LEU A 70 -15.90 -8.68 4.72
N GLU A 71 -17.22 -8.50 4.79
CA GLU A 71 -17.85 -7.24 4.38
C GLU A 71 -17.54 -6.09 5.35
N ALA A 72 -17.54 -6.33 6.67
CA ALA A 72 -17.14 -5.35 7.66
C ALA A 72 -15.67 -4.89 7.43
N GLY A 73 -14.76 -5.84 7.20
CA GLY A 73 -13.37 -5.53 6.89
C GLY A 73 -13.22 -4.68 5.62
N LYS A 74 -13.95 -5.01 4.55
CA LYS A 74 -13.98 -4.18 3.32
C LYS A 74 -14.48 -2.75 3.59
N MET A 75 -15.45 -2.58 4.47
CA MET A 75 -15.94 -1.25 4.86
C MET A 75 -14.86 -0.45 5.57
N HIS A 76 -14.14 -1.07 6.50
CA HIS A 76 -13.01 -0.43 7.19
C HIS A 76 -11.85 -0.09 6.23
N GLU A 77 -11.54 -0.96 5.25
CA GLU A 77 -10.55 -0.65 4.20
C GLU A 77 -10.94 0.59 3.37
N ARG A 78 -12.22 0.71 2.96
CA ARG A 78 -12.73 1.89 2.24
C ARG A 78 -12.53 3.19 3.04
N GLN A 79 -12.60 3.09 4.38
CA GLN A 79 -12.36 4.19 5.32
C GLN A 79 -10.86 4.36 5.66
N LYS A 80 -9.96 3.57 5.03
CA LYS A 80 -8.53 3.50 5.35
C LYS A 80 -8.20 3.12 6.80
N ASN A 81 -9.16 2.53 7.52
CA ASN A 81 -8.98 2.01 8.87
C ASN A 81 -8.51 0.54 8.80
N PHE A 82 -7.26 0.35 8.35
CA PHE A 82 -6.69 -0.98 8.14
C PHE A 82 -6.56 -1.79 9.44
N GLN A 83 -6.40 -1.13 10.58
CA GLN A 83 -6.35 -1.81 11.87
C GLN A 83 -7.68 -2.49 12.21
N ALA A 84 -8.80 -1.79 12.03
CA ALA A 84 -10.13 -2.37 12.23
C ALA A 84 -10.46 -3.46 11.20
N ALA A 85 -10.03 -3.26 9.94
CA ALA A 85 -10.17 -4.28 8.91
C ALA A 85 -9.45 -5.58 9.29
N ILE A 86 -8.21 -5.50 9.77
CA ILE A 86 -7.44 -6.66 10.25
C ILE A 86 -8.14 -7.36 11.42
N GLN A 87 -8.75 -6.62 12.34
CA GLN A 87 -9.51 -7.22 13.44
C GLN A 87 -10.67 -8.06 12.92
N ASP A 88 -11.46 -7.54 11.98
CA ASP A 88 -12.57 -8.28 11.38
C ASP A 88 -12.10 -9.53 10.63
N TYR A 89 -11.07 -9.39 9.80
CA TYR A 89 -10.49 -10.53 9.08
C TYR A 89 -9.91 -11.58 10.03
N SER A 90 -9.25 -11.15 11.11
CA SER A 90 -8.67 -12.05 12.10
C SER A 90 -9.73 -12.86 12.86
N ILE A 91 -10.92 -12.29 13.07
CA ILE A 91 -12.06 -13.02 13.63
C ILE A 91 -12.47 -14.14 12.66
N ALA A 92 -12.67 -13.80 11.39
CA ALA A 92 -13.06 -14.76 10.37
C ALA A 92 -12.04 -15.90 10.18
N LEU A 93 -10.74 -15.59 10.26
CA LEU A 93 -9.66 -16.58 10.15
C LEU A 93 -9.63 -17.61 11.31
N LYS A 94 -10.31 -17.31 12.42
CA LYS A 94 -10.45 -18.22 13.58
C LYS A 94 -11.73 -19.05 13.53
N LEU A 95 -12.67 -18.74 12.65
CA LEU A 95 -13.92 -19.49 12.49
C LEU A 95 -13.62 -20.85 11.85
N GLN A 96 -14.42 -21.85 12.26
CA GLN A 96 -14.34 -23.19 11.67
C GLN A 96 -15.25 -23.28 10.42
N ASN A 97 -14.91 -24.18 9.50
CA ASN A 97 -15.70 -24.48 8.31
C ASN A 97 -15.99 -23.27 7.39
N VAL A 98 -15.07 -22.31 7.35
CA VAL A 98 -15.17 -21.18 6.42
C VAL A 98 -15.02 -21.70 4.99
N PRO A 99 -15.95 -21.37 4.06
CA PRO A 99 -15.80 -21.76 2.66
C PRO A 99 -14.47 -21.26 2.09
N ASP A 100 -13.76 -22.11 1.38
CA ASP A 100 -12.40 -21.89 0.93
C ASP A 100 -12.25 -20.62 0.07
N GLN A 101 -13.22 -20.33 -0.78
CA GLN A 101 -13.26 -19.11 -1.57
C GLN A 101 -13.33 -17.84 -0.70
N ILE A 102 -14.11 -17.87 0.39
CA ILE A 102 -14.24 -16.75 1.33
C ILE A 102 -12.95 -16.64 2.15
N LEU A 103 -12.39 -17.75 2.61
CA LEU A 103 -11.16 -17.81 3.37
C LEU A 103 -9.99 -17.21 2.58
N THR A 104 -9.86 -17.56 1.31
CA THR A 104 -8.83 -17.02 0.41
C THR A 104 -8.98 -15.50 0.21
N GLN A 105 -10.21 -15.01 0.03
CA GLN A 105 -10.47 -13.57 -0.05
C GLN A 105 -10.10 -12.84 1.24
N ILE A 106 -10.45 -13.41 2.40
CA ILE A 106 -10.12 -12.85 3.72
C ILE A 106 -8.61 -12.78 3.90
N LYS A 107 -7.88 -13.88 3.62
CA LYS A 107 -6.41 -13.90 3.70
C LYS A 107 -5.79 -12.83 2.81
N TYR A 108 -6.24 -12.71 1.57
CA TYR A 108 -5.69 -11.74 0.62
C TYR A 108 -5.91 -10.29 1.10
N ARG A 109 -7.11 -9.94 1.55
CA ARG A 109 -7.41 -8.61 2.07
C ARG A 109 -6.71 -8.31 3.39
N CYS A 110 -6.65 -9.29 4.29
CA CYS A 110 -5.91 -9.17 5.54
C CYS A 110 -4.41 -8.91 5.26
N ALA A 111 -3.82 -9.64 4.31
CA ALA A 111 -2.44 -9.43 3.88
C ALA A 111 -2.24 -8.00 3.34
N SER A 112 -3.13 -7.53 2.46
CA SER A 112 -3.08 -6.17 1.92
C SER A 112 -3.19 -5.11 3.02
N SER A 113 -4.04 -5.33 4.02
CA SER A 113 -4.20 -4.43 5.16
C SER A 113 -2.97 -4.41 6.08
N TYR A 114 -2.32 -5.56 6.33
CA TYR A 114 -1.04 -5.61 7.05
C TYR A 114 0.06 -4.85 6.31
N ILE A 115 0.16 -5.04 5.00
CA ILE A 115 1.13 -4.34 4.15
C ILE A 115 0.88 -2.83 4.18
N ALA A 116 -0.38 -2.38 4.12
CA ALA A 116 -0.74 -0.97 4.24
C ALA A 116 -0.33 -0.34 5.59
N LEU A 117 -0.24 -1.15 6.66
CA LEU A 117 0.30 -0.76 7.97
C LEU A 117 1.80 -1.01 8.12
N ASN A 118 2.50 -1.31 7.03
CA ASN A 118 3.93 -1.62 7.01
C ASN A 118 4.34 -2.88 7.81
N ASP A 119 3.40 -3.77 8.15
CA ASP A 119 3.68 -5.08 8.72
C ASP A 119 3.87 -6.12 7.59
N ILE A 120 5.01 -5.96 6.89
CA ILE A 120 5.33 -6.75 5.68
C ILE A 120 5.39 -8.23 6.00
N GLN A 121 5.94 -8.61 7.18
CA GLN A 121 6.11 -10.02 7.55
C GLN A 121 4.77 -10.74 7.63
N LYS A 122 3.80 -10.19 8.38
CA LYS A 122 2.48 -10.82 8.51
C LYS A 122 1.72 -10.84 7.19
N GLY A 123 1.82 -9.76 6.40
CA GLY A 123 1.25 -9.72 5.06
C GLY A 123 1.81 -10.81 4.16
N LEU A 124 3.13 -10.96 4.14
CA LEU A 124 3.84 -11.97 3.35
C LEU A 124 3.49 -13.41 3.78
N ASP A 125 3.34 -13.67 5.07
CA ASP A 125 2.98 -15.00 5.59
C ASP A 125 1.58 -15.42 5.11
N LEU A 126 0.62 -14.51 5.08
CA LEU A 126 -0.71 -14.76 4.54
C LEU A 126 -0.70 -14.97 3.02
N LEU A 127 0.06 -14.14 2.28
CA LEU A 127 0.20 -14.30 0.82
C LEU A 127 0.83 -15.65 0.46
N LYS A 128 1.84 -16.11 1.20
CA LYS A 128 2.45 -17.44 1.02
C LYS A 128 1.46 -18.56 1.27
N GLN A 129 0.60 -18.44 2.27
CA GLN A 129 -0.46 -19.44 2.52
C GLN A 129 -1.42 -19.52 1.33
N ILE A 130 -1.77 -18.39 0.71
CA ILE A 130 -2.62 -18.39 -0.50
C ILE A 130 -1.85 -19.03 -1.67
N GLN A 131 -0.59 -18.68 -1.88
CA GLN A 131 0.24 -19.23 -2.95
C GLN A 131 0.33 -20.76 -2.89
N LEU A 132 0.46 -21.32 -1.66
CA LEU A 132 0.51 -22.76 -1.44
C LEU A 132 -0.83 -23.48 -1.68
N SER A 133 -1.94 -22.84 -1.34
CA SER A 133 -3.28 -23.44 -1.48
C SER A 133 -3.95 -23.16 -2.82
N HIS A 134 -3.68 -22.00 -3.43
CA HIS A 134 -4.30 -21.50 -4.65
C HIS A 134 -3.25 -20.83 -5.56
N ALA A 135 -2.47 -21.64 -6.25
CA ALA A 135 -1.48 -21.14 -7.21
C ALA A 135 -2.16 -20.28 -8.30
N GLY A 136 -1.58 -19.11 -8.59
CA GLY A 136 -2.12 -18.18 -9.59
C GLY A 136 -3.34 -17.36 -9.12
N TYR A 137 -3.65 -17.31 -7.82
CA TYR A 137 -4.72 -16.46 -7.31
C TYR A 137 -4.33 -14.99 -7.45
N LYS A 138 -5.00 -14.27 -8.35
CA LYS A 138 -4.75 -12.85 -8.64
C LYS A 138 -3.25 -12.57 -8.90
N ASP A 139 -2.71 -11.58 -8.21
CA ASP A 139 -1.33 -11.10 -8.28
C ASP A 139 -0.45 -11.62 -7.13
N VAL A 140 -0.89 -12.66 -6.42
CA VAL A 140 -0.22 -13.17 -5.20
C VAL A 140 1.24 -13.55 -5.46
N ASP A 141 1.54 -14.22 -6.57
CA ASP A 141 2.91 -14.64 -6.89
C ASP A 141 3.85 -13.43 -7.05
N THR A 142 3.36 -12.39 -7.74
CA THR A 142 4.09 -11.13 -7.92
C THR A 142 4.29 -10.41 -6.59
N LEU A 143 3.23 -10.36 -5.74
CA LEU A 143 3.32 -9.73 -4.43
C LEU A 143 4.27 -10.48 -3.50
N VAL A 144 4.24 -11.82 -3.51
CA VAL A 144 5.18 -12.64 -2.71
C VAL A 144 6.61 -12.34 -3.11
N ALA A 145 6.94 -12.39 -4.40
CA ALA A 145 8.30 -12.10 -4.87
C ALA A 145 8.77 -10.71 -4.44
N ARG A 146 7.91 -9.69 -4.64
CA ARG A 146 8.20 -8.30 -4.29
C ARG A 146 8.44 -8.12 -2.79
N TYR A 147 7.53 -8.61 -1.95
CA TYR A 147 7.62 -8.39 -0.50
C TYR A 147 8.63 -9.30 0.18
N GLN A 148 8.97 -10.46 -0.38
CA GLN A 148 10.12 -11.25 0.08
C GLN A 148 11.43 -10.49 -0.04
N GLU A 149 11.63 -9.81 -1.16
CA GLU A 149 12.82 -8.99 -1.38
C GLU A 149 12.88 -7.81 -0.40
N LEU A 150 11.76 -7.08 -0.26
CA LEU A 150 11.64 -5.98 0.71
C LEU A 150 11.88 -6.44 2.15
N ASN A 151 11.37 -7.61 2.52
CA ASN A 151 11.54 -8.14 3.88
C ASN A 151 12.98 -8.56 4.20
N LYS A 152 13.76 -8.94 3.17
CA LYS A 152 15.19 -9.26 3.33
C LYS A 152 16.07 -8.04 3.47
N ASN A 153 15.66 -6.90 2.91
CA ASN A 153 16.45 -5.68 2.91
C ASN A 153 15.73 -4.55 3.67
N LYS A 154 16.16 -4.31 4.91
CA LYS A 154 15.58 -3.28 5.77
C LYS A 154 15.71 -1.86 5.20
N ASN A 155 16.80 -1.58 4.51
CA ASN A 155 17.01 -0.27 3.89
C ASN A 155 16.01 -0.05 2.74
N LEU A 156 15.73 -1.07 1.92
CA LEU A 156 14.71 -1.01 0.88
C LEU A 156 13.31 -0.80 1.45
N GLN A 157 13.00 -1.50 2.55
CA GLN A 157 11.74 -1.32 3.25
C GLN A 157 11.59 0.10 3.78
N THR A 158 12.63 0.63 4.44
CA THR A 158 12.64 2.01 4.93
C THR A 158 12.49 3.01 3.78
N TYR A 159 13.23 2.83 2.69
CA TYR A 159 13.17 3.69 1.51
C TYR A 159 11.73 3.84 0.96
N LEU A 160 11.01 2.75 0.82
CA LEU A 160 9.68 2.74 0.17
C LEU A 160 8.51 3.03 1.13
N MET A 161 8.61 2.62 2.40
CA MET A 161 7.45 2.46 3.28
C MET A 161 7.54 3.26 4.59
N SER A 162 8.71 3.81 4.96
CA SER A 162 8.85 4.59 6.20
C SER A 162 8.17 5.95 6.13
N GLY A 163 8.06 6.63 7.26
CA GLY A 163 7.69 8.04 7.32
C GLY A 163 8.73 8.95 6.64
N THR A 164 8.36 10.19 6.37
CA THR A 164 9.24 11.16 5.69
C THR A 164 10.56 11.37 6.43
N SER A 165 10.53 11.46 7.76
CA SER A 165 11.73 11.67 8.59
C SER A 165 12.74 10.53 8.46
N ASP A 166 12.27 9.28 8.52
CA ASP A 166 13.12 8.09 8.39
C ASP A 166 13.68 7.96 6.98
N PHE A 167 12.87 8.32 5.98
CA PHE A 167 13.31 8.34 4.58
C PHE A 167 14.42 9.37 4.37
N VAL A 168 14.26 10.61 4.86
CA VAL A 168 15.31 11.65 4.79
C VAL A 168 16.59 11.22 5.52
N ALA A 169 16.45 10.59 6.69
CA ALA A 169 17.58 10.05 7.44
C ALA A 169 18.33 8.98 6.63
N LEU A 170 17.60 8.09 5.96
CA LEU A 170 18.19 7.07 5.07
C LEU A 170 18.91 7.71 3.87
N CYS A 171 18.31 8.72 3.23
CA CYS A 171 18.94 9.45 2.12
C CYS A 171 20.24 10.12 2.54
N ARG A 172 20.27 10.77 3.71
CA ARG A 172 21.50 11.37 4.27
C ARG A 172 22.56 10.32 4.55
N LYS A 173 22.16 9.18 5.12
CA LYS A 173 23.08 8.06 5.36
C LYS A 173 23.64 7.53 4.05
N PHE A 174 22.83 7.41 3.01
CA PHE A 174 23.28 7.00 1.68
C PHE A 174 24.39 7.94 1.16
N ILE A 175 24.16 9.26 1.19
CA ILE A 175 25.16 10.25 0.73
C ILE A 175 26.47 10.15 1.54
N SER A 176 26.40 10.03 2.86
CA SER A 176 27.60 9.90 3.70
C SER A 176 28.35 8.59 3.48
N THR A 177 27.65 7.50 3.10
CA THR A 177 28.31 6.25 2.75
C THR A 177 28.88 6.29 1.33
N PHE A 178 28.21 6.99 0.41
CA PHE A 178 28.66 7.18 -0.97
C PHE A 178 30.00 7.97 -1.03
N TYR A 179 30.20 8.87 -0.07
CA TYR A 179 31.40 9.69 0.10
C TYR A 179 32.14 9.35 1.41
N ASP A 180 32.47 8.08 1.63
CA ASP A 180 33.08 7.56 2.87
C ASP A 180 34.43 8.23 3.25
N ASN A 181 35.17 8.78 2.27
CA ASN A 181 36.47 9.45 2.46
C ASN A 181 36.40 10.96 2.30
N SER A 182 35.24 11.58 2.32
CA SER A 182 35.07 13.03 2.15
C SER A 182 34.19 13.60 3.27
N PHE A 183 34.35 14.88 3.55
CA PHE A 183 33.43 15.56 4.45
C PHE A 183 32.20 16.01 3.68
N VAL A 184 31.03 15.52 4.11
CA VAL A 184 29.74 15.85 3.51
C VAL A 184 28.99 16.84 4.38
N LYS A 185 28.79 18.04 3.88
CA LYS A 185 27.96 19.07 4.52
C LYS A 185 26.64 19.22 3.77
N VAL A 186 25.55 18.87 4.43
CA VAL A 186 24.20 19.11 3.89
C VAL A 186 23.87 20.59 3.98
N GLU A 187 23.58 21.22 2.83
CA GLU A 187 23.23 22.64 2.74
C GLU A 187 21.71 22.84 2.79
N ASP A 188 20.95 22.03 2.06
CA ASP A 188 19.50 22.12 2.00
C ASP A 188 18.83 20.76 1.83
N VAL A 189 17.58 20.64 2.30
CA VAL A 189 16.76 19.46 2.15
C VAL A 189 15.34 19.90 1.80
N SER A 190 14.88 19.56 0.61
CA SER A 190 13.49 19.78 0.20
C SER A 190 12.74 18.47 0.06
N VAL A 191 11.47 18.46 0.48
CA VAL A 191 10.60 17.28 0.46
C VAL A 191 9.37 17.58 -0.36
N ASP A 192 9.17 16.82 -1.41
CA ASP A 192 8.00 16.83 -2.26
C ASP A 192 7.18 15.54 -2.14
N SER A 193 5.99 15.52 -2.73
CA SER A 193 5.05 14.37 -2.65
C SER A 193 5.63 13.06 -3.20
N GLY A 194 6.60 13.12 -4.11
CA GLY A 194 7.16 11.93 -4.79
C GLY A 194 8.68 11.79 -4.66
N HIS A 195 9.37 12.78 -4.10
CA HIS A 195 10.84 12.74 -3.97
C HIS A 195 11.36 13.61 -2.84
N VAL A 196 12.59 13.33 -2.45
CA VAL A 196 13.39 14.19 -1.55
C VAL A 196 14.61 14.67 -2.34
N GLU A 197 14.93 15.96 -2.21
CA GLU A 197 16.17 16.53 -2.73
C GLU A 197 17.06 16.95 -1.58
N ILE A 198 18.35 16.65 -1.73
CA ILE A 198 19.38 17.05 -0.78
C ILE A 198 20.51 17.72 -1.56
N ILE A 199 20.82 18.94 -1.18
CA ILE A 199 21.97 19.69 -1.69
C ILE A 199 23.07 19.58 -0.67
N CYS A 200 24.27 19.21 -1.09
CA CYS A 200 25.43 19.07 -0.22
C CYS A 200 26.70 19.60 -0.87
N SER A 201 27.59 20.11 -0.02
CA SER A 201 28.98 20.37 -0.37
C SER A 201 29.80 19.15 0.03
N ILE A 202 30.63 18.69 -0.89
CA ILE A 202 31.55 17.55 -0.70
C ILE A 202 32.98 18.14 -0.68
N GLU A 203 33.59 18.07 0.48
CA GLU A 203 34.91 18.61 0.72
C GLU A 203 35.94 17.46 0.90
N ASN A 204 36.98 17.46 0.13
CA ASN A 204 38.15 16.60 0.35
C ASN A 204 39.45 17.38 0.19
N GLN A 205 40.60 16.73 0.40
CA GLN A 205 41.90 17.39 0.36
C GLN A 205 42.29 17.99 -1.00
N LYS A 206 41.56 17.69 -2.08
CA LYS A 206 41.93 18.06 -3.45
C LYS A 206 40.90 18.93 -4.15
N TRP A 207 39.62 18.83 -3.79
CA TRP A 207 38.53 19.53 -4.45
C TRP A 207 37.30 19.67 -3.54
N ASP A 208 36.54 20.71 -3.81
CA ASP A 208 35.24 20.96 -3.21
C ASP A 208 34.20 21.02 -4.33
N THR A 209 33.10 20.29 -4.20
CA THR A 209 32.03 20.30 -5.15
C THR A 209 30.69 20.53 -4.47
N LYS A 210 29.77 21.17 -5.18
CA LYS A 210 28.38 21.31 -4.78
C LYS A 210 27.55 20.32 -5.58
N GLU A 211 26.83 19.45 -4.90
CA GLU A 211 26.11 18.36 -5.52
C GLU A 211 24.63 18.32 -5.08
N ILE A 212 23.77 17.83 -5.96
CA ILE A 212 22.36 17.67 -5.68
C ILE A 212 21.94 16.20 -5.88
N PHE A 213 21.27 15.64 -4.89
CA PHE A 213 20.69 14.30 -4.93
C PHE A 213 19.18 14.41 -4.95
N ARG A 214 18.52 13.72 -5.90
CA ARG A 214 17.07 13.55 -5.91
C ARG A 214 16.74 12.09 -5.73
N PHE A 215 16.10 11.75 -4.61
CA PHE A 215 15.66 10.40 -4.24
C PHE A 215 14.18 10.25 -4.59
N TYR A 216 13.88 9.52 -5.66
CA TYR A 216 12.51 9.22 -6.08
C TYR A 216 11.93 8.08 -5.26
N ARG A 217 10.86 8.35 -4.52
CA ARG A 217 10.17 7.36 -3.68
C ARG A 217 9.11 6.59 -4.49
N THR A 218 9.55 5.93 -5.53
CA THR A 218 8.69 5.16 -6.42
C THR A 218 9.35 3.85 -6.86
N GLN A 219 8.53 2.90 -7.29
CA GLN A 219 8.97 1.67 -7.97
C GLN A 219 8.61 1.69 -9.46
N THR A 220 7.99 2.77 -9.93
CA THR A 220 7.66 2.92 -11.36
C THR A 220 8.86 3.41 -12.15
N VAL A 221 8.75 3.32 -13.47
CA VAL A 221 9.79 3.81 -14.38
C VAL A 221 9.85 5.33 -14.34
N ILE A 222 11.03 5.89 -14.10
CA ILE A 222 11.30 7.32 -14.22
C ILE A 222 11.56 7.64 -15.69
N GLY A 223 10.71 8.48 -16.27
CA GLY A 223 10.85 8.94 -17.65
C GLY A 223 11.91 10.03 -17.82
N ASP A 224 12.07 10.53 -19.04
CA ASP A 224 13.06 11.57 -19.36
C ASP A 224 12.67 12.96 -18.83
N MET A 225 11.38 13.30 -18.76
CA MET A 225 10.92 14.61 -18.26
C MET A 225 11.39 14.92 -16.85
N PRO A 226 11.19 14.05 -15.83
CA PRO A 226 11.72 14.27 -14.48
C PRO A 226 13.24 14.46 -14.44
N VAL A 227 13.99 13.75 -15.28
CA VAL A 227 15.45 13.88 -15.35
C VAL A 227 15.87 15.19 -16.02
N ARG A 228 15.13 15.66 -17.03
CA ARG A 228 15.34 16.98 -17.67
C ARG A 228 15.07 18.13 -16.70
N GLU A 229 13.99 18.06 -15.94
CA GLU A 229 13.64 19.04 -14.90
C GLU A 229 14.73 19.09 -13.81
N PHE A 230 15.18 17.92 -13.37
CA PHE A 230 16.29 17.80 -12.42
C PHE A 230 17.57 18.44 -12.96
N HIS A 231 17.93 18.19 -14.21
CA HIS A 231 19.09 18.79 -14.87
C HIS A 231 18.99 20.33 -14.94
N SER A 232 17.82 20.87 -15.26
CA SER A 232 17.60 22.32 -15.26
C SER A 232 17.80 22.89 -13.87
N LYS A 233 17.20 22.29 -12.85
CA LYS A 233 17.33 22.71 -11.44
C LYS A 233 18.78 22.66 -10.96
N MET A 234 19.51 21.59 -11.31
CA MET A 234 20.93 21.44 -10.99
C MET A 234 21.76 22.63 -11.52
N ARG A 235 21.53 23.05 -12.77
CA ARG A 235 22.21 24.21 -13.38
C ARG A 235 21.81 25.51 -12.72
N ASP A 236 20.53 25.72 -12.44
CA ASP A 236 20.01 26.94 -11.80
C ASP A 236 20.62 27.12 -10.40
N LEU A 237 20.85 26.02 -9.69
CA LEU A 237 21.48 25.99 -8.37
C LEU A 237 23.02 25.97 -8.43
N ARG A 238 23.60 25.94 -9.63
CA ARG A 238 25.04 25.87 -9.88
C ARG A 238 25.70 24.69 -9.17
N CYS A 239 25.05 23.53 -9.21
CA CYS A 239 25.64 22.30 -8.71
C CYS A 239 26.56 21.69 -9.78
N ASP A 240 27.71 21.17 -9.35
CA ASP A 240 28.73 20.56 -10.22
C ASP A 240 28.31 19.19 -10.74
N ALA A 241 27.60 18.42 -9.91
CA ALA A 241 27.05 17.11 -10.26
C ALA A 241 25.64 16.90 -9.68
N GLY A 242 24.89 16.00 -10.28
CA GLY A 242 23.55 15.61 -9.84
C GLY A 242 23.32 14.11 -9.88
N PHE A 243 22.61 13.59 -8.90
CA PHE A 243 22.30 12.16 -8.74
C PHE A 243 20.81 11.92 -8.68
N CYS A 244 20.28 11.14 -9.61
CA CYS A 244 18.92 10.66 -9.59
C CYS A 244 18.90 9.24 -9.04
N VAL A 245 18.32 9.05 -7.86
CA VAL A 245 18.32 7.79 -7.13
C VAL A 245 16.89 7.23 -7.08
N THR A 246 16.69 5.99 -7.51
CA THR A 246 15.38 5.34 -7.51
C THR A 246 15.45 3.86 -7.15
N MET A 247 14.37 3.36 -6.56
CA MET A 247 14.13 1.92 -6.36
C MET A 247 13.36 1.28 -7.53
N GLY A 248 12.90 2.09 -8.48
CA GLY A 248 12.34 1.66 -9.75
C GLY A 248 13.42 1.49 -10.81
N SER A 249 13.00 1.59 -12.06
CA SER A 249 13.89 1.66 -13.22
C SER A 249 13.86 3.05 -13.85
N ILE A 250 14.86 3.34 -14.65
CA ILE A 250 14.95 4.60 -15.41
C ILE A 250 14.82 4.26 -16.90
N SER A 251 14.07 5.07 -17.63
CA SER A 251 13.81 4.83 -19.06
C SER A 251 15.08 5.02 -19.88
N GLU A 252 15.16 4.31 -21.01
CA GLU A 252 16.28 4.45 -21.96
C GLU A 252 16.44 5.90 -22.47
N SER A 253 15.32 6.62 -22.66
CA SER A 253 15.33 8.03 -23.04
C SER A 253 15.94 8.94 -21.97
N ALA A 254 15.73 8.62 -20.70
CA ALA A 254 16.34 9.34 -19.57
C ALA A 254 17.85 9.04 -19.47
N HIS A 255 18.26 7.78 -19.67
CA HIS A 255 19.69 7.43 -19.77
C HIS A 255 20.40 8.17 -20.91
N LYS A 256 19.81 8.20 -22.11
CA LYS A 256 20.31 9.01 -23.23
C LYS A 256 20.40 10.49 -22.93
N HIS A 257 19.46 11.03 -22.13
CA HIS A 257 19.54 12.42 -21.71
C HIS A 257 20.66 12.68 -20.72
N ALA A 258 20.94 11.77 -19.80
CA ALA A 258 22.03 11.91 -18.81
C ALA A 258 23.43 11.71 -19.44
N GLU A 259 23.51 10.98 -20.55
CA GLU A 259 24.76 10.67 -21.25
C GLU A 259 25.52 11.96 -21.63
N GLY A 260 26.80 12.04 -21.24
CA GLY A 260 27.67 13.21 -21.47
C GLY A 260 27.33 14.44 -20.64
N ARG A 261 26.49 14.33 -19.61
CA ARG A 261 26.15 15.38 -18.64
C ARG A 261 26.60 14.98 -17.24
N PRO A 262 26.81 15.94 -16.33
CA PRO A 262 27.21 15.62 -14.95
C PRO A 262 25.99 15.14 -14.12
N ILE A 263 25.30 14.14 -14.62
CA ILE A 263 24.14 13.50 -13.98
C ILE A 263 24.36 12.01 -13.94
N ASP A 264 24.34 11.45 -12.74
CA ASP A 264 24.38 10.00 -12.52
C ASP A 264 22.99 9.47 -12.18
N LEU A 265 22.65 8.33 -12.77
CA LEU A 265 21.39 7.64 -12.59
C LEU A 265 21.66 6.37 -11.79
N ILE A 266 21.13 6.32 -10.55
CA ILE A 266 21.36 5.23 -9.61
C ILE A 266 20.06 4.44 -9.44
N GLU A 267 20.07 3.21 -9.90
CA GLU A 267 18.95 2.27 -9.83
C GLU A 267 19.11 1.26 -8.68
N LYS A 268 18.06 0.47 -8.44
CA LYS A 268 17.95 -0.50 -7.36
C LYS A 268 19.17 -1.41 -7.19
N ASP A 269 19.73 -1.92 -8.28
CA ASP A 269 20.85 -2.88 -8.23
C ASP A 269 22.15 -2.25 -7.69
N GLN A 270 22.27 -0.95 -7.81
CA GLN A 270 23.38 -0.17 -7.27
C GLN A 270 23.15 0.21 -5.80
N LEU A 271 21.87 0.30 -5.37
CA LEU A 271 21.49 0.65 -3.99
C LEU A 271 21.57 -0.56 -3.04
N SER A 272 21.59 -1.77 -3.56
CA SER A 272 21.62 -3.02 -2.77
C SER A 272 23.02 -3.52 -2.44
N LYS A 273 24.05 -2.88 -2.97
CA LYS A 273 25.45 -3.12 -2.68
C LYS A 273 25.93 -2.24 -1.52
#